data_4199553c3363bebddc09fcaa9744408c
#
_entry.id   4199553c3363bebddc09fcaa9744408c
#
_cell.length_a   1.000
_cell.length_b   1.000
_cell.length_c   1.000
_cell.angle_alpha   90.00
_cell.angle_beta   90.00
_cell.angle_gamma   90.00
#
_symmetry.space_group_name_H-M   'P 1'
#
loop_
_entity.id
_entity.type
_entity.pdbx_description
1 polymer ?
#
loop_
_entity_poly.entity_id
_entity_poly.type
_entity_poly.pdbx_seq_one_letter_code
_entity_poly.pdbx_strand_id
1 'polypeptide(L)'
;MRPSLRKLWMTISIKRKIGIFAAMVILIMALSASFNVWITNVSLGSFGGILNDNSRCNDFQEALDQEIRAFEHYVRNADQESRDTYRVACVRTERCLWSLPSEYRRIGKERSARTWNIRNAYEGYKVYRDDVAEGNKTGSEFVDELYYVYKMQEYLQGYTGRLVQITMAEGTEEYQKEAAMFSNIPYIIVAISIALMIIAIWLTKILSNSVAKPIVSLAASTRKIAANDFDEPDLIIENKDEMGELVTAFNVMKHSTKGYIATMKENNKMQELLHKEELERSEMEKQLGSARLELLKSQINPHFLFNTLNMIACTAKLEDA
;
A
#
# COMPACT_ATOMS: atom_id res chain seq x y z
N MET A 1 -2.44 21.98 10.79
CA MET A 1 -2.40 22.47 9.39
C MET A 1 -2.46 24.00 9.44
N ARG A 2 -1.55 24.72 8.74
CA ARG A 2 -1.58 26.19 8.71
C ARG A 2 -2.92 26.66 8.11
N PRO A 3 -3.54 27.76 8.57
CA PRO A 3 -4.86 28.19 8.14
C PRO A 3 -4.98 28.42 6.61
N SER A 4 -3.86 28.76 5.96
CA SER A 4 -3.80 28.90 4.49
C SER A 4 -3.94 27.56 3.72
N LEU A 5 -3.31 26.48 4.22
CA LEU A 5 -3.38 25.15 3.62
C LEU A 5 -4.76 24.51 3.80
N ARG A 6 -5.42 24.76 4.96
CA ARG A 6 -6.80 24.30 5.19
C ARG A 6 -7.76 24.97 4.21
N LYS A 7 -7.63 26.28 4.01
CA LYS A 7 -8.46 27.01 3.03
C LYS A 7 -8.27 26.49 1.60
N LEU A 8 -7.03 26.25 1.20
CA LEU A 8 -6.73 25.68 -0.12
C LEU A 8 -7.34 24.27 -0.29
N TRP A 9 -7.22 23.41 0.75
CA TRP A 9 -7.80 22.07 0.72
C TRP A 9 -9.31 22.07 0.54
N MET A 10 -10.01 23.04 1.12
CA MET A 10 -11.48 23.17 1.04
C MET A 10 -11.98 23.63 -0.35
N THR A 11 -11.10 24.16 -1.22
CA THR A 11 -11.45 24.57 -2.60
C THR A 11 -11.10 23.53 -3.66
N ILE A 12 -10.36 22.48 -3.30
CA ILE A 12 -9.99 21.43 -4.24
C ILE A 12 -11.16 20.48 -4.46
N SER A 13 -11.43 20.08 -5.70
CA SER A 13 -12.48 19.12 -6.05
C SER A 13 -12.29 17.77 -5.35
N ILE A 14 -13.39 17.07 -5.08
CA ILE A 14 -13.39 15.76 -4.41
C ILE A 14 -12.52 14.75 -5.16
N LYS A 15 -12.64 14.71 -6.49
CA LYS A 15 -11.82 13.84 -7.36
C LYS A 15 -10.33 14.08 -7.15
N ARG A 16 -9.90 15.35 -7.09
CA ARG A 16 -8.49 15.69 -6.85
C ARG A 16 -8.05 15.38 -5.42
N LYS A 17 -8.91 15.59 -4.42
CA LYS A 17 -8.62 15.20 -3.02
C LYS A 17 -8.34 13.71 -2.89
N ILE A 18 -9.19 12.89 -3.50
CA ILE A 18 -9.02 11.42 -3.51
C ILE A 18 -7.75 11.04 -4.28
N GLY A 19 -7.49 11.68 -5.44
CA GLY A 19 -6.28 11.44 -6.22
C GLY A 19 -5.00 11.80 -5.47
N ILE A 20 -4.96 12.94 -4.79
CA ILE A 20 -3.82 13.37 -3.95
C ILE A 20 -3.62 12.39 -2.79
N PHE A 21 -4.69 11.97 -2.13
CA PHE A 21 -4.62 10.98 -1.06
C PHE A 21 -4.04 9.65 -1.56
N ALA A 22 -4.55 9.11 -2.66
CA ALA A 22 -4.06 7.88 -3.27
C ALA A 22 -2.58 8.01 -3.68
N ALA A 23 -2.20 9.11 -4.33
CA ALA A 23 -0.83 9.38 -4.74
C ALA A 23 0.12 9.46 -3.52
N MET A 24 -0.30 10.10 -2.42
CA MET A 24 0.49 10.16 -1.19
C MET A 24 0.66 8.79 -0.53
N VAL A 25 -0.38 7.95 -0.50
CA VAL A 25 -0.28 6.58 0.04
C VAL A 25 0.68 5.76 -0.81
N ILE A 26 0.58 5.81 -2.14
CA ILE A 26 1.50 5.11 -3.05
C ILE A 26 2.94 5.61 -2.85
N LEU A 27 3.15 6.92 -2.71
CA LEU A 27 4.47 7.51 -2.48
C LEU A 27 5.07 7.02 -1.14
N ILE A 28 4.28 6.97 -0.07
CA ILE A 28 4.69 6.45 1.24
C ILE A 28 5.12 4.98 1.11
N MET A 29 4.33 4.15 0.41
CA MET A 29 4.66 2.74 0.18
C MET A 29 5.95 2.59 -0.65
N ALA A 30 6.09 3.37 -1.72
CA ALA A 30 7.28 3.35 -2.58
C ALA A 30 8.54 3.77 -1.82
N LEU A 31 8.47 4.84 -1.01
CA LEU A 31 9.58 5.29 -0.16
C LEU A 31 9.97 4.23 0.88
N SER A 32 8.99 3.61 1.53
CA SER A 32 9.23 2.53 2.49
C SER A 32 9.90 1.33 1.84
N ALA A 33 9.40 0.88 0.68
CA ALA A 33 9.98 -0.23 -0.07
C ALA A 33 11.42 0.09 -0.55
N SER A 34 11.64 1.28 -1.11
CA SER A 34 12.95 1.73 -1.57
C SER A 34 13.97 1.81 -0.43
N PHE A 35 13.54 2.29 0.73
CA PHE A 35 14.38 2.35 1.93
C PHE A 35 14.78 0.95 2.41
N ASN A 36 13.84 0.00 2.44
CA ASN A 36 14.13 -1.39 2.83
C ASN A 36 15.12 -2.05 1.86
N VAL A 37 14.94 -1.88 0.54
CA VAL A 37 15.86 -2.41 -0.47
C VAL A 37 17.25 -1.77 -0.32
N TRP A 38 17.32 -0.45 -0.14
CA TRP A 38 18.58 0.26 0.03
C TRP A 38 19.35 -0.23 1.26
N ILE A 39 18.71 -0.34 2.43
CA ILE A 39 19.36 -0.78 3.67
C ILE A 39 19.84 -2.23 3.56
N THR A 40 19.03 -3.09 2.93
CA THR A 40 19.38 -4.50 2.70
C THR A 40 20.60 -4.62 1.78
N ASN A 41 20.65 -3.85 0.69
CA ASN A 41 21.79 -3.88 -0.23
C ASN A 41 23.08 -3.35 0.42
N VAL A 42 23.00 -2.30 1.22
CA VAL A 42 24.14 -1.77 1.96
C VAL A 42 24.67 -2.82 2.94
N SER A 43 23.77 -3.47 3.69
CA SER A 43 24.13 -4.50 4.66
C SER A 43 24.76 -5.75 4.03
N LEU A 44 24.16 -6.24 2.94
CA LEU A 44 24.66 -7.44 2.23
C LEU A 44 25.96 -7.16 1.47
N GLY A 45 26.15 -5.95 0.96
CA GLY A 45 27.34 -5.59 0.16
C GLY A 45 28.63 -5.65 0.98
N SER A 46 28.67 -5.07 2.16
CA SER A 46 29.82 -5.10 3.06
C SER A 46 30.13 -6.52 3.52
N PHE A 47 29.13 -7.26 3.94
CA PHE A 47 29.30 -8.63 4.42
C PHE A 47 29.74 -9.60 3.32
N GLY A 48 29.21 -9.47 2.11
CA GLY A 48 29.56 -10.28 0.96
C GLY A 48 31.04 -10.15 0.56
N GLY A 49 31.62 -8.96 0.68
CA GLY A 49 33.04 -8.70 0.40
C GLY A 49 33.98 -9.47 1.34
N ILE A 50 33.70 -9.44 2.64
CA ILE A 50 34.47 -10.13 3.68
C ILE A 50 34.42 -11.65 3.48
N LEU A 51 33.23 -12.20 3.27
CA LEU A 51 33.04 -13.64 3.04
C LEU A 51 33.76 -14.12 1.78
N ASN A 52 33.68 -13.34 0.69
CA ASN A 52 34.31 -13.69 -0.58
C ASN A 52 35.84 -13.68 -0.48
N ASP A 53 36.43 -12.70 0.23
CA ASP A 53 37.88 -12.66 0.46
C ASP A 53 38.34 -13.86 1.29
N ASN A 54 37.58 -14.20 2.32
CA ASN A 54 37.88 -15.35 3.19
C ASN A 54 37.79 -16.67 2.41
N SER A 55 36.74 -16.83 1.58
CA SER A 55 36.58 -18.01 0.72
C SER A 55 37.76 -18.15 -0.23
N ARG A 56 38.16 -17.07 -0.94
CA ARG A 56 39.31 -17.11 -1.89
C ARG A 56 40.63 -17.46 -1.23
N CYS A 57 40.88 -16.97 -0.01
CA CYS A 57 42.09 -17.33 0.73
C CYS A 57 42.09 -18.79 1.14
N ASN A 58 40.94 -19.32 1.63
CA ASN A 58 40.77 -20.73 1.99
C ASN A 58 40.86 -21.65 0.76
N ASP A 59 40.20 -21.26 -0.35
CA ASP A 59 40.27 -22.03 -1.62
C ASP A 59 41.71 -22.17 -2.11
N PHE A 60 42.51 -21.09 -2.00
CA PHE A 60 43.92 -21.14 -2.35
C PHE A 60 44.72 -22.06 -1.39
N GLN A 61 44.49 -21.97 -0.08
CA GLN A 61 45.13 -22.82 0.91
C GLN A 61 44.86 -24.30 0.62
N GLU A 62 43.58 -24.65 0.41
CA GLU A 62 43.17 -26.01 0.08
C GLU A 62 43.77 -26.52 -1.22
N ALA A 63 43.78 -25.67 -2.27
CA ALA A 63 44.38 -26.01 -3.57
C ALA A 63 45.87 -26.26 -3.42
N LEU A 64 46.60 -25.39 -2.69
CA LEU A 64 48.05 -25.57 -2.42
C LEU A 64 48.33 -26.87 -1.66
N ASP A 65 47.56 -27.18 -0.61
CA ASP A 65 47.72 -28.42 0.14
C ASP A 65 47.44 -29.66 -0.72
N GLN A 66 46.49 -29.56 -1.65
CA GLN A 66 46.21 -30.64 -2.60
C GLN A 66 47.37 -30.80 -3.62
N GLU A 67 47.90 -29.71 -4.11
CA GLU A 67 49.05 -29.72 -5.03
C GLU A 67 50.28 -30.35 -4.36
N ILE A 68 50.58 -29.96 -3.11
CA ILE A 68 51.69 -30.50 -2.33
C ILE A 68 51.55 -32.02 -2.17
N ARG A 69 50.37 -32.51 -1.75
CA ARG A 69 50.11 -33.95 -1.62
C ARG A 69 50.21 -34.69 -2.95
N ALA A 70 49.68 -34.09 -4.03
CA ALA A 70 49.76 -34.67 -5.38
C ALA A 70 51.19 -34.74 -5.88
N PHE A 71 52.00 -33.70 -5.62
CA PHE A 71 53.42 -33.64 -5.95
C PHE A 71 54.18 -34.74 -5.19
N GLU A 72 54.04 -34.90 -3.88
CA GLU A 72 54.65 -35.94 -3.08
C GLU A 72 54.29 -37.35 -3.59
N HIS A 73 53.01 -37.57 -3.94
CA HIS A 73 52.55 -38.83 -4.48
C HIS A 73 53.17 -39.11 -5.86
N TYR A 74 53.27 -38.08 -6.73
CA TYR A 74 53.92 -38.21 -8.05
C TYR A 74 55.41 -38.52 -7.93
N VAL A 75 56.16 -37.80 -7.08
CA VAL A 75 57.62 -38.01 -6.89
C VAL A 75 57.91 -39.42 -6.32
N ARG A 76 56.96 -39.98 -5.54
CA ARG A 76 57.14 -41.33 -4.96
C ARG A 76 56.80 -42.45 -5.95
N ASN A 77 55.76 -42.31 -6.75
CA ASN A 77 55.24 -43.38 -7.59
C ASN A 77 55.71 -43.32 -9.04
N ALA A 78 55.92 -42.14 -9.55
CA ALA A 78 56.39 -41.84 -10.91
C ALA A 78 55.53 -42.47 -12.03
N ASP A 79 54.23 -42.72 -11.77
CA ASP A 79 53.27 -43.26 -12.74
C ASP A 79 52.49 -42.19 -13.45
N GLN A 80 51.81 -42.55 -14.54
CA GLN A 80 51.05 -41.58 -15.37
C GLN A 80 49.83 -41.03 -14.65
N GLU A 81 49.15 -41.80 -13.85
CA GLU A 81 47.93 -41.40 -13.11
C GLU A 81 48.27 -40.34 -12.05
N SER A 82 49.34 -40.55 -11.28
CA SER A 82 49.82 -39.57 -10.31
C SER A 82 50.31 -38.28 -10.97
N ARG A 83 50.92 -38.38 -12.14
CA ARG A 83 51.33 -37.24 -12.94
C ARG A 83 50.14 -36.39 -13.39
N ASP A 84 49.10 -37.02 -13.91
CA ASP A 84 47.90 -36.32 -14.39
C ASP A 84 47.17 -35.65 -13.20
N THR A 85 47.06 -36.35 -12.07
CA THR A 85 46.46 -35.80 -10.82
C THR A 85 47.23 -34.57 -10.35
N TYR A 86 48.56 -34.64 -10.33
CA TYR A 86 49.42 -33.53 -9.96
C TYR A 86 49.26 -32.32 -10.92
N ARG A 87 49.20 -32.54 -12.23
CA ARG A 87 48.99 -31.47 -13.22
C ARG A 87 47.65 -30.74 -13.01
N VAL A 88 46.60 -31.51 -12.72
CA VAL A 88 45.28 -30.92 -12.43
C VAL A 88 45.33 -30.08 -11.15
N ALA A 89 46.04 -30.56 -10.12
CA ALA A 89 46.22 -29.80 -8.88
C ALA A 89 46.97 -28.48 -9.11
N CYS A 90 48.06 -28.50 -9.90
CA CYS A 90 48.80 -27.29 -10.24
C CYS A 90 47.93 -26.23 -10.92
N VAL A 91 47.13 -26.63 -11.93
CA VAL A 91 46.22 -25.71 -12.63
C VAL A 91 45.18 -25.10 -11.69
N ARG A 92 44.68 -25.91 -10.73
CA ARG A 92 43.73 -25.43 -9.70
C ARG A 92 44.40 -24.40 -8.78
N THR A 93 45.62 -24.68 -8.31
CA THR A 93 46.35 -23.79 -7.40
C THR A 93 46.68 -22.46 -8.10
N GLU A 94 47.16 -22.49 -9.33
CA GLU A 94 47.43 -21.28 -10.11
C GLU A 94 46.15 -20.44 -10.27
N ARG A 95 45.02 -21.03 -10.58
CA ARG A 95 43.72 -20.32 -10.68
C ARG A 95 43.35 -19.67 -9.35
N CYS A 96 43.47 -20.38 -8.25
CA CYS A 96 43.17 -19.86 -6.91
C CYS A 96 44.16 -18.75 -6.51
N LEU A 97 45.43 -18.87 -6.85
CA LEU A 97 46.48 -17.85 -6.62
C LEU A 97 46.10 -16.51 -7.24
N TRP A 98 45.68 -16.52 -8.50
CA TRP A 98 45.29 -15.30 -9.20
C TRP A 98 43.95 -14.76 -8.75
N SER A 99 43.11 -15.55 -8.12
CA SER A 99 41.84 -15.13 -7.48
C SER A 99 42.03 -14.42 -6.15
N LEU A 100 43.23 -14.56 -5.51
CA LEU A 100 43.50 -13.93 -4.22
C LEU A 100 43.30 -12.40 -4.30
N PRO A 101 42.66 -11.81 -3.28
CA PRO A 101 42.49 -10.37 -3.22
C PRO A 101 43.83 -9.66 -3.18
N SER A 102 44.06 -8.67 -4.08
CA SER A 102 45.34 -7.98 -4.21
C SER A 102 45.22 -6.46 -4.26
N GLU A 103 44.00 -5.91 -4.33
CA GLU A 103 43.79 -4.48 -4.48
C GLU A 103 44.11 -3.72 -3.19
N TYR A 104 45.24 -3.02 -3.13
CA TYR A 104 45.74 -2.31 -1.95
C TYR A 104 44.72 -1.39 -1.29
N ARG A 105 43.90 -0.65 -2.08
CA ARG A 105 42.91 0.29 -1.56
C ARG A 105 41.76 -0.40 -0.84
N ARG A 106 41.47 -1.64 -1.20
CA ARG A 106 40.37 -2.42 -0.66
C ARG A 106 40.76 -3.28 0.54
N ILE A 107 41.91 -3.95 0.46
CA ILE A 107 42.32 -4.93 1.46
C ILE A 107 43.44 -4.44 2.41
N GLY A 108 43.90 -3.22 2.23
CA GLY A 108 44.93 -2.63 3.07
C GLY A 108 46.37 -3.11 2.74
N LYS A 109 47.35 -2.48 3.43
CA LYS A 109 48.76 -2.67 3.15
C LYS A 109 49.24 -4.07 3.49
N GLU A 110 48.85 -4.61 4.62
CA GLU A 110 49.37 -5.88 5.13
C GLU A 110 48.93 -7.07 4.28
N ARG A 111 47.65 -7.19 4.00
CA ARG A 111 47.07 -8.25 3.16
C ARG A 111 47.60 -8.18 1.72
N SER A 112 47.67 -6.97 1.13
CA SER A 112 48.18 -6.78 -0.22
C SER A 112 49.65 -7.17 -0.34
N ALA A 113 50.51 -6.79 0.62
CA ALA A 113 51.88 -7.18 0.66
C ALA A 113 52.07 -8.71 0.80
N ARG A 114 51.25 -9.37 1.63
CA ARG A 114 51.29 -10.82 1.79
C ARG A 114 50.82 -11.56 0.55
N THR A 115 49.76 -11.10 -0.09
CA THR A 115 49.34 -11.68 -1.39
C THR A 115 50.40 -11.56 -2.43
N TRP A 116 51.10 -10.42 -2.51
CA TRP A 116 52.23 -10.23 -3.43
C TRP A 116 53.37 -11.18 -3.09
N ASN A 117 53.73 -11.33 -1.82
CA ASN A 117 54.79 -12.27 -1.38
C ASN A 117 54.45 -13.73 -1.71
N ILE A 118 53.15 -14.15 -1.51
CA ILE A 118 52.73 -15.49 -1.87
C ILE A 118 52.82 -15.73 -3.36
N ARG A 119 52.40 -14.77 -4.20
CA ARG A 119 52.52 -14.89 -5.66
C ARG A 119 53.97 -15.04 -6.09
N ASN A 120 54.88 -14.22 -5.59
CA ASN A 120 56.30 -14.30 -5.93
C ASN A 120 56.94 -15.58 -5.42
N ALA A 121 56.60 -16.02 -4.20
CA ALA A 121 57.09 -17.27 -3.65
C ALA A 121 56.60 -18.48 -4.45
N TYR A 122 55.33 -18.46 -4.90
CA TYR A 122 54.78 -19.52 -5.73
C TYR A 122 55.46 -19.58 -7.13
N GLU A 123 55.72 -18.46 -7.75
CA GLU A 123 56.46 -18.43 -9.01
C GLU A 123 57.91 -19.01 -8.86
N GLY A 124 58.59 -18.68 -7.76
CA GLY A 124 59.86 -19.29 -7.43
C GLY A 124 59.77 -20.80 -7.17
N TYR A 125 58.78 -21.22 -6.39
CA TYR A 125 58.48 -22.64 -6.13
C TYR A 125 58.21 -23.41 -7.42
N LYS A 126 57.47 -22.84 -8.36
CA LYS A 126 57.12 -23.45 -9.64
C LYS A 126 58.35 -23.87 -10.44
N VAL A 127 59.39 -23.03 -10.49
CA VAL A 127 60.63 -23.32 -11.24
C VAL A 127 61.29 -24.59 -10.70
N TYR A 128 61.53 -24.70 -9.38
CA TYR A 128 62.18 -25.88 -8.78
C TYR A 128 61.30 -27.12 -8.80
N ARG A 129 59.99 -26.93 -8.59
CA ARG A 129 58.99 -27.98 -8.66
C ARG A 129 58.92 -28.63 -10.04
N ASP A 130 58.89 -27.82 -11.10
CA ASP A 130 58.81 -28.30 -12.48
C ASP A 130 60.10 -29.04 -12.89
N ASP A 131 61.29 -28.55 -12.50
CA ASP A 131 62.56 -29.21 -12.73
C ASP A 131 62.65 -30.61 -12.08
N VAL A 132 62.15 -30.73 -10.83
CA VAL A 132 62.03 -32.02 -10.14
C VAL A 132 61.05 -32.94 -10.80
N ALA A 133 59.88 -32.40 -11.22
CA ALA A 133 58.76 -33.16 -11.83
C ALA A 133 59.12 -33.65 -13.26
N GLU A 134 59.93 -32.94 -14.00
CA GLU A 134 60.40 -33.33 -15.35
C GLU A 134 61.55 -34.31 -15.33
N GLY A 135 62.16 -34.55 -14.14
CA GLY A 135 63.26 -35.47 -13.99
C GLY A 135 64.58 -35.04 -14.68
N ASN A 136 64.79 -33.72 -14.80
CA ASN A 136 65.91 -33.11 -15.50
C ASN A 136 67.24 -33.38 -14.75
N LYS A 137 67.20 -33.76 -13.48
CA LYS A 137 68.38 -33.99 -12.61
C LYS A 137 68.39 -35.38 -11.96
N THR A 138 69.57 -35.84 -11.62
CA THR A 138 69.80 -37.16 -11.04
C THR A 138 70.83 -37.12 -9.89
N GLY A 139 70.81 -38.10 -9.00
CA GLY A 139 71.79 -38.22 -7.92
C GLY A 139 71.62 -37.12 -6.83
N SER A 140 72.75 -36.53 -6.41
CA SER A 140 72.79 -35.51 -5.34
C SER A 140 72.07 -34.23 -5.73
N GLU A 141 72.12 -33.79 -7.00
CA GLU A 141 71.42 -32.58 -7.48
C GLU A 141 69.89 -32.71 -7.37
N PHE A 142 69.35 -33.88 -7.66
CA PHE A 142 67.92 -34.15 -7.46
C PHE A 142 67.54 -34.04 -5.98
N VAL A 143 68.33 -34.59 -5.06
CA VAL A 143 68.03 -34.51 -3.62
C VAL A 143 68.08 -33.08 -3.09
N ASP A 144 69.05 -32.29 -3.56
CA ASP A 144 69.20 -30.88 -3.18
C ASP A 144 67.98 -30.05 -3.66
N GLU A 145 67.57 -30.23 -4.91
CA GLU A 145 66.41 -29.54 -5.44
C GLU A 145 65.11 -29.97 -4.77
N LEU A 146 64.89 -31.25 -4.55
CA LEU A 146 63.76 -31.78 -3.81
C LEU A 146 63.70 -31.15 -2.41
N TYR A 147 64.83 -30.99 -1.74
CA TYR A 147 64.88 -30.30 -0.45
C TYR A 147 64.46 -28.85 -0.55
N TYR A 148 64.86 -28.10 -1.61
CA TYR A 148 64.43 -26.74 -1.86
C TYR A 148 62.93 -26.66 -2.12
N VAL A 149 62.39 -27.59 -2.89
CA VAL A 149 60.91 -27.66 -3.14
C VAL A 149 60.17 -27.82 -1.82
N TYR A 150 60.56 -28.78 -0.95
CA TYR A 150 59.88 -28.96 0.37
C TYR A 150 60.04 -27.74 1.28
N LYS A 151 61.20 -27.10 1.28
CA LYS A 151 61.38 -25.83 1.99
C LYS A 151 60.43 -24.73 1.48
N MET A 152 60.29 -24.60 0.16
CA MET A 152 59.37 -23.60 -0.42
C MET A 152 57.90 -23.93 -0.14
N GLN A 153 57.54 -25.20 -0.13
CA GLN A 153 56.21 -25.64 0.28
C GLN A 153 55.89 -25.21 1.72
N GLU A 154 56.84 -25.46 2.66
CA GLU A 154 56.72 -25.04 4.06
C GLU A 154 56.52 -23.52 4.19
N TYR A 155 57.30 -22.71 3.46
CA TYR A 155 57.14 -21.26 3.40
C TYR A 155 55.79 -20.83 2.83
N LEU A 156 55.37 -21.44 1.72
CA LEU A 156 54.09 -21.10 1.07
C LEU A 156 52.92 -21.44 1.98
N GLN A 157 52.91 -22.59 2.63
CA GLN A 157 51.87 -22.96 3.62
C GLN A 157 51.87 -21.98 4.81
N GLY A 158 53.03 -21.60 5.35
CA GLY A 158 53.16 -20.63 6.41
C GLY A 158 52.66 -19.23 6.02
N TYR A 159 52.99 -18.74 4.83
CA TYR A 159 52.52 -17.44 4.31
C TYR A 159 51.01 -17.45 4.05
N THR A 160 50.52 -18.55 3.46
CA THR A 160 49.09 -18.72 3.17
C THR A 160 48.25 -18.81 4.45
N GLY A 161 48.68 -19.63 5.38
CA GLY A 161 48.04 -19.74 6.70
C GLY A 161 47.96 -18.39 7.44
N ARG A 162 49.04 -17.60 7.34
CA ARG A 162 49.06 -16.26 7.92
C ARG A 162 48.16 -15.27 7.18
N LEU A 163 48.06 -15.37 5.85
CA LEU A 163 47.11 -14.56 5.08
C LEU A 163 45.67 -14.89 5.48
N VAL A 164 45.33 -16.16 5.60
CA VAL A 164 44.00 -16.60 6.06
C VAL A 164 43.69 -16.04 7.45
N GLN A 165 44.64 -16.19 8.42
CA GLN A 165 44.46 -15.67 9.77
C GLN A 165 44.18 -14.17 9.82
N ILE A 166 44.99 -13.38 9.05
CA ILE A 166 44.80 -11.92 9.02
C ILE A 166 43.50 -11.56 8.33
N THR A 167 43.15 -12.22 7.23
CA THR A 167 41.87 -11.99 6.54
C THR A 167 40.69 -12.28 7.45
N MET A 168 40.74 -13.36 8.24
CA MET A 168 39.72 -13.69 9.23
C MET A 168 39.66 -12.67 10.38
N ALA A 169 40.83 -12.26 10.90
CA ALA A 169 40.90 -11.31 12.03
C ALA A 169 40.35 -9.94 11.62
N GLU A 170 40.81 -9.40 10.46
CA GLU A 170 40.31 -8.13 9.93
C GLU A 170 38.83 -8.21 9.56
N GLY A 171 38.41 -9.30 8.93
CA GLY A 171 36.99 -9.53 8.62
C GLY A 171 36.11 -9.61 9.86
N THR A 172 36.60 -10.21 10.94
CA THR A 172 35.89 -10.27 12.22
C THR A 172 35.82 -8.88 12.89
N GLU A 173 36.89 -8.10 12.83
CA GLU A 173 36.92 -6.74 13.37
C GLU A 173 35.98 -5.81 12.59
N GLU A 174 35.98 -5.85 11.27
CA GLU A 174 35.02 -5.12 10.43
C GLU A 174 33.58 -5.54 10.71
N TYR A 175 33.34 -6.84 10.80
CA TYR A 175 32.02 -7.37 11.18
C TYR A 175 31.55 -6.84 12.54
N GLN A 176 32.42 -6.85 13.57
CA GLN A 176 32.07 -6.34 14.90
C GLN A 176 31.78 -4.83 14.89
N LYS A 177 32.52 -4.04 14.12
CA LYS A 177 32.26 -2.59 13.96
C LYS A 177 30.91 -2.32 13.29
N GLU A 178 30.60 -3.09 12.26
CA GLU A 178 29.35 -2.96 11.53
C GLU A 178 28.18 -3.63 12.24
N ALA A 179 28.38 -4.71 12.99
CA ALA A 179 27.33 -5.44 13.70
C ALA A 179 26.55 -4.55 14.68
N ALA A 180 27.23 -3.61 15.34
CA ALA A 180 26.59 -2.63 16.21
C ALA A 180 25.63 -1.71 15.44
N MET A 181 25.96 -1.36 14.19
CA MET A 181 25.08 -0.59 13.31
C MET A 181 23.94 -1.46 12.80
N PHE A 182 24.21 -2.68 12.37
CA PHE A 182 23.22 -3.65 11.89
C PHE A 182 22.19 -4.03 12.95
N SER A 183 22.60 -4.15 14.21
CA SER A 183 21.68 -4.44 15.31
C SER A 183 20.63 -3.35 15.52
N ASN A 184 20.91 -2.09 15.15
CA ASN A 184 20.00 -0.96 15.25
C ASN A 184 19.08 -0.80 14.04
N ILE A 185 19.37 -1.42 12.89
CA ILE A 185 18.58 -1.32 11.66
C ILE A 185 17.12 -1.71 11.87
N PRO A 186 16.78 -2.84 12.54
CA PRO A 186 15.38 -3.19 12.79
C PRO A 186 14.62 -2.12 13.56
N TYR A 187 15.25 -1.49 14.56
CA TYR A 187 14.63 -0.42 15.33
C TYR A 187 14.40 0.84 14.50
N ILE A 188 15.33 1.18 13.61
CA ILE A 188 15.18 2.30 12.67
C ILE A 188 14.03 2.03 11.69
N ILE A 189 13.93 0.83 11.14
CA ILE A 189 12.84 0.42 10.24
C ILE A 189 11.49 0.52 10.96
N VAL A 190 11.40 0.02 12.18
CA VAL A 190 10.18 0.09 13.00
C VAL A 190 9.82 1.54 13.30
N ALA A 191 10.77 2.38 13.69
CA ALA A 191 10.53 3.79 13.98
C ALA A 191 10.01 4.56 12.75
N ILE A 192 10.61 4.34 11.57
CA ILE A 192 10.17 4.93 10.31
C ILE A 192 8.77 4.43 9.94
N SER A 193 8.51 3.13 10.08
CA SER A 193 7.20 2.53 9.79
C SER A 193 6.10 3.12 10.68
N ILE A 194 6.37 3.31 11.96
CA ILE A 194 5.44 3.96 12.89
C ILE A 194 5.19 5.41 12.49
N ALA A 195 6.22 6.17 12.12
CA ALA A 195 6.09 7.55 11.67
C ALA A 195 5.22 7.64 10.40
N LEU A 196 5.46 6.77 9.42
CA LEU A 196 4.67 6.69 8.19
C LEU A 196 3.20 6.30 8.47
N MET A 197 2.96 5.39 9.41
CA MET A 197 1.61 5.00 9.85
C MET A 197 0.87 6.19 10.48
N ILE A 198 1.53 6.97 11.33
CA ILE A 198 0.94 8.18 11.93
C ILE A 198 0.55 9.19 10.85
N ILE A 199 1.41 9.40 9.85
CA ILE A 199 1.13 10.28 8.71
C ILE A 199 -0.09 9.77 7.92
N ALA A 200 -0.18 8.47 7.65
CA ALA A 200 -1.30 7.87 6.94
C ALA A 200 -2.63 8.04 7.69
N ILE A 201 -2.64 7.80 9.02
CA ILE A 201 -3.81 8.02 9.87
C ILE A 201 -4.23 9.49 9.84
N TRP A 202 -3.29 10.42 9.93
CA TRP A 202 -3.55 11.86 9.87
C TRP A 202 -4.18 12.28 8.52
N LEU A 203 -3.64 11.79 7.41
CA LEU A 203 -4.19 12.00 6.06
C LEU A 203 -5.61 11.45 5.93
N THR A 204 -5.85 10.23 6.42
CA THR A 204 -7.17 9.59 6.43
C THR A 204 -8.18 10.43 7.23
N LYS A 205 -7.77 10.99 8.38
CA LYS A 205 -8.61 11.88 9.18
C LYS A 205 -8.99 13.17 8.43
N ILE A 206 -8.06 13.76 7.70
CA ILE A 206 -8.32 14.94 6.86
C ILE A 206 -9.35 14.61 5.78
N LEU A 207 -9.18 13.51 5.05
CA LEU A 207 -10.10 13.09 4.00
C LEU A 207 -11.49 12.74 4.57
N SER A 208 -11.54 12.01 5.67
CA SER A 208 -12.79 11.67 6.37
C SER A 208 -13.57 12.91 6.78
N ASN A 209 -12.92 13.92 7.34
CA ASN A 209 -13.59 15.14 7.77
C ASN A 209 -14.06 16.02 6.58
N SER A 210 -13.37 15.98 5.43
CA SER A 210 -13.70 16.82 4.28
C SER A 210 -14.66 16.18 3.28
N VAL A 211 -14.83 14.84 3.33
CA VAL A 211 -15.69 14.11 2.38
C VAL A 211 -16.66 13.19 3.10
N ALA A 212 -16.19 12.25 3.91
CA ALA A 212 -17.02 11.21 4.48
C ALA A 212 -18.08 11.78 5.47
N LYS A 213 -17.67 12.64 6.39
CA LYS A 213 -18.60 13.23 7.38
C LYS A 213 -19.73 14.04 6.73
N PRO A 214 -19.49 14.96 5.78
CA PRO A 214 -20.58 15.66 5.08
C PRO A 214 -21.55 14.72 4.39
N ILE A 215 -21.07 13.66 3.74
CA ILE A 215 -21.95 12.67 3.08
C ILE A 215 -22.84 11.95 4.09
N VAL A 216 -22.28 11.53 5.23
CA VAL A 216 -23.06 10.87 6.30
C VAL A 216 -24.10 11.82 6.88
N SER A 217 -23.75 13.10 7.09
CA SER A 217 -24.68 14.12 7.57
C SER A 217 -25.81 14.36 6.57
N LEU A 218 -25.51 14.50 5.26
CA LEU A 218 -26.52 14.60 4.21
C LEU A 218 -27.47 13.41 4.18
N ALA A 219 -26.93 12.18 4.28
CA ALA A 219 -27.75 10.97 4.32
C ALA A 219 -28.67 10.92 5.53
N ALA A 220 -28.19 11.38 6.70
CA ALA A 220 -29.00 11.45 7.91
C ALA A 220 -30.14 12.47 7.77
N SER A 221 -29.84 13.70 7.28
CA SER A 221 -30.85 14.74 7.04
C SER A 221 -31.85 14.33 5.96
N THR A 222 -31.39 13.64 4.90
CA THR A 222 -32.30 13.12 3.87
C THR A 222 -33.29 12.12 4.43
N ARG A 223 -32.88 11.25 5.35
CA ARG A 223 -33.78 10.30 6.03
C ARG A 223 -34.86 11.02 6.87
N LYS A 224 -34.50 12.13 7.54
CA LYS A 224 -35.47 12.95 8.30
C LYS A 224 -36.48 13.60 7.39
N ILE A 225 -36.04 14.18 6.26
CA ILE A 225 -36.95 14.73 5.25
C ILE A 225 -37.91 13.66 4.73
N ALA A 226 -37.44 12.45 4.46
CA ALA A 226 -38.28 11.33 4.05
C ALA A 226 -39.30 10.93 5.12
N ALA A 227 -39.04 11.19 6.40
CA ALA A 227 -39.97 11.01 7.52
C ALA A 227 -40.87 12.26 7.76
N ASN A 228 -40.89 13.24 6.82
CA ASN A 228 -41.59 14.51 6.92
C ASN A 228 -41.09 15.46 8.04
N ASP A 229 -39.88 15.23 8.57
CA ASP A 229 -39.26 16.14 9.52
C ASP A 229 -38.39 17.16 8.79
N PHE A 230 -38.91 18.38 8.61
CA PHE A 230 -38.26 19.51 7.93
C PHE A 230 -37.69 20.55 8.91
N ASP A 231 -37.83 20.33 10.23
CA ASP A 231 -37.48 21.35 11.24
C ASP A 231 -36.00 21.29 11.66
N GLU A 232 -35.23 20.33 11.13
CA GLU A 232 -33.80 20.27 11.34
C GLU A 232 -33.07 21.51 10.80
N PRO A 233 -32.06 22.04 11.53
CA PRO A 233 -31.26 23.18 11.04
C PRO A 233 -30.55 22.86 9.70
N ASP A 234 -30.21 23.90 8.95
CA ASP A 234 -29.49 23.73 7.72
C ASP A 234 -28.10 23.13 7.95
N LEU A 235 -27.68 22.26 7.04
CA LEU A 235 -26.34 21.73 7.05
C LEU A 235 -25.35 22.82 6.68
N ILE A 236 -24.38 23.07 7.56
CA ILE A 236 -23.30 24.04 7.36
C ILE A 236 -21.99 23.29 7.21
N ILE A 237 -21.32 23.47 6.07
CA ILE A 237 -19.97 22.94 5.83
C ILE A 237 -19.05 24.06 5.34
N GLU A 238 -17.75 23.92 5.66
CA GLU A 238 -16.74 24.90 5.24
C GLU A 238 -16.24 24.68 3.81
N ASN A 239 -16.65 23.60 3.16
CA ASN A 239 -16.20 23.21 1.84
C ASN A 239 -16.71 24.19 0.78
N LYS A 240 -15.80 24.55 -0.14
CA LYS A 240 -16.09 25.38 -1.33
C LYS A 240 -15.85 24.60 -2.62
N ASP A 241 -16.09 23.30 -2.56
CA ASP A 241 -15.98 22.32 -3.63
C ASP A 241 -17.35 21.73 -3.96
N GLU A 242 -17.41 20.64 -4.69
CA GLU A 242 -18.64 19.95 -5.09
C GLU A 242 -19.49 19.52 -3.87
N MET A 243 -18.85 19.30 -2.70
CA MET A 243 -19.59 19.04 -1.44
C MET A 243 -20.30 20.29 -0.95
N GLY A 244 -19.68 21.46 -1.07
CA GLY A 244 -20.33 22.74 -0.75
C GLY A 244 -21.54 23.02 -1.61
N GLU A 245 -21.41 22.79 -2.91
CA GLU A 245 -22.53 22.93 -3.87
C GLU A 245 -23.66 21.96 -3.56
N LEU A 246 -23.32 20.68 -3.27
CA LEU A 246 -24.30 19.65 -2.95
C LEU A 246 -25.08 19.97 -1.67
N VAL A 247 -24.41 20.44 -0.62
CA VAL A 247 -25.07 20.82 0.63
C VAL A 247 -25.95 22.04 0.43
N THR A 248 -25.49 23.02 -0.34
CA THR A 248 -26.29 24.21 -0.67
C THR A 248 -27.56 23.83 -1.44
N ALA A 249 -27.42 23.01 -2.49
CA ALA A 249 -28.55 22.52 -3.28
C ALA A 249 -29.53 21.70 -2.43
N PHE A 250 -29.01 20.88 -1.52
CA PHE A 250 -29.82 20.11 -0.57
C PHE A 250 -30.64 21.02 0.36
N ASN A 251 -30.03 22.07 0.95
CA ASN A 251 -30.73 23.02 1.81
C ASN A 251 -31.84 23.75 1.03
N VAL A 252 -31.56 24.20 -0.21
CA VAL A 252 -32.57 24.81 -1.08
C VAL A 252 -33.72 23.84 -1.36
N MET A 253 -33.43 22.59 -1.72
CA MET A 253 -34.44 21.55 -1.92
C MET A 253 -35.30 21.34 -0.66
N LYS A 254 -34.68 21.24 0.51
CA LYS A 254 -35.39 21.08 1.81
C LYS A 254 -36.37 22.20 2.03
N HIS A 255 -35.94 23.48 1.85
CA HIS A 255 -36.85 24.64 2.04
C HIS A 255 -37.94 24.70 0.99
N SER A 256 -37.65 24.42 -0.28
CA SER A 256 -38.64 24.37 -1.34
C SER A 256 -39.71 23.30 -1.09
N THR A 257 -39.25 22.10 -0.66
CA THR A 257 -40.18 20.99 -0.35
C THR A 257 -41.07 21.33 0.88
N LYS A 258 -40.49 21.93 1.94
CA LYS A 258 -41.23 22.40 3.09
C LYS A 258 -42.31 23.42 2.67
N GLY A 259 -41.94 24.41 1.84
CA GLY A 259 -42.90 25.39 1.32
C GLY A 259 -43.99 24.75 0.49
N TYR A 260 -43.66 23.83 -0.41
CA TYR A 260 -44.64 23.13 -1.23
C TYR A 260 -45.66 22.35 -0.40
N ILE A 261 -45.18 21.63 0.63
CA ILE A 261 -46.05 20.87 1.55
C ILE A 261 -46.97 21.83 2.34
N ALA A 262 -46.45 22.98 2.79
CA ALA A 262 -47.28 23.98 3.50
C ALA A 262 -48.38 24.50 2.59
N THR A 263 -48.08 24.91 1.34
CA THR A 263 -49.05 25.37 0.35
C THR A 263 -50.08 24.27 0.02
N MET A 264 -49.64 23.02 -0.12
CA MET A 264 -50.52 21.89 -0.38
C MET A 264 -51.52 21.67 0.77
N LYS A 265 -51.07 21.77 2.02
CA LYS A 265 -51.91 21.67 3.22
C LYS A 265 -52.94 22.81 3.25
N GLU A 266 -52.53 24.04 2.91
CA GLU A 266 -53.41 25.19 2.86
C GLU A 266 -54.48 25.02 1.77
N ASN A 267 -54.06 24.60 0.55
CA ASN A 267 -54.99 24.32 -0.54
C ASN A 267 -56.00 23.23 -0.20
N ASN A 268 -55.55 22.13 0.43
CA ASN A 268 -56.45 21.06 0.87
C ASN A 268 -57.48 21.58 1.90
N LYS A 269 -57.03 22.41 2.87
CA LYS A 269 -57.94 23.01 3.85
C LYS A 269 -58.94 23.95 3.18
N MET A 270 -58.51 24.71 2.17
CA MET A 270 -59.39 25.58 1.40
C MET A 270 -60.44 24.76 0.62
N GLN A 271 -60.03 23.66 -0.01
CA GLN A 271 -60.94 22.75 -0.70
C GLN A 271 -61.97 22.11 0.24
N GLU A 272 -61.55 21.71 1.46
CA GLU A 272 -62.48 21.21 2.47
C GLU A 272 -63.53 22.27 2.84
N LEU A 273 -63.10 23.53 3.06
CA LEU A 273 -64.01 24.63 3.36
C LEU A 273 -64.98 24.90 2.22
N LEU A 274 -64.51 24.94 0.98
CA LEU A 274 -65.36 25.10 -0.20
C LEU A 274 -66.35 23.98 -0.35
N HIS A 275 -65.96 22.74 -0.14
CA HIS A 275 -66.85 21.59 -0.23
C HIS A 275 -67.91 21.61 0.88
N LYS A 276 -67.58 22.08 2.08
CA LYS A 276 -68.53 22.27 3.16
C LYS A 276 -69.57 23.35 2.83
N GLU A 277 -69.09 24.48 2.28
CA GLU A 277 -69.96 25.57 1.85
C GLU A 277 -70.90 25.15 0.72
N GLU A 278 -70.44 24.37 -0.25
CA GLU A 278 -71.27 23.80 -1.31
C GLU A 278 -72.33 22.84 -0.77
N LEU A 279 -72.04 22.01 0.24
CA LEU A 279 -72.99 21.14 0.90
C LEU A 279 -74.06 21.96 1.63
N GLU A 280 -73.67 22.96 2.42
CA GLU A 280 -74.58 23.83 3.16
C GLU A 280 -75.49 24.57 2.18
N ARG A 281 -74.96 25.06 1.07
CA ARG A 281 -75.76 25.69 0.02
C ARG A 281 -76.72 24.73 -0.66
N SER A 282 -76.28 23.50 -0.96
CA SER A 282 -77.18 22.47 -1.54
C SER A 282 -78.36 22.09 -0.58
N GLU A 283 -78.08 21.99 0.74
CA GLU A 283 -79.09 21.75 1.76
C GLU A 283 -80.08 22.93 1.83
N MET A 284 -79.58 24.16 1.80
CA MET A 284 -80.46 25.36 1.83
C MET A 284 -81.29 25.47 0.54
N GLU A 285 -80.76 25.13 -0.62
CA GLU A 285 -81.57 25.07 -1.86
C GLU A 285 -82.63 23.98 -1.79
N LYS A 286 -82.35 22.81 -1.22
CA LYS A 286 -83.39 21.77 -0.97
C LYS A 286 -84.45 22.24 -0.02
N GLN A 287 -84.10 22.92 1.09
CA GLN A 287 -85.04 23.47 2.01
C GLN A 287 -85.91 24.53 1.38
N LEU A 288 -85.37 25.45 0.61
CA LEU A 288 -86.05 26.45 -0.19
C LEU A 288 -87.00 25.81 -1.22
N GLY A 289 -86.55 24.77 -1.91
CA GLY A 289 -87.36 23.98 -2.81
C GLY A 289 -88.53 23.33 -2.15
N SER A 290 -88.32 22.75 -0.98
CA SER A 290 -89.41 22.11 -0.15
C SER A 290 -90.38 23.12 0.34
N ALA A 291 -89.94 24.28 0.87
CA ALA A 291 -90.79 25.34 1.35
C ALA A 291 -91.63 25.96 0.20
N ARG A 292 -91.06 26.07 -0.98
CA ARG A 292 -91.79 26.57 -2.17
C ARG A 292 -92.87 25.62 -2.67
N LEU A 293 -92.56 24.30 -2.59
CA LEU A 293 -93.61 23.29 -2.88
C LEU A 293 -94.76 23.29 -1.84
N GLU A 294 -94.38 23.51 -0.59
CA GLU A 294 -95.42 23.58 0.51
C GLU A 294 -96.26 24.85 0.36
N LEU A 295 -95.71 25.99 0.01
CA LEU A 295 -96.43 27.18 -0.33
C LEU A 295 -97.36 26.98 -1.54
N LEU A 296 -96.91 26.34 -2.59
CA LEU A 296 -97.73 26.01 -3.77
C LEU A 296 -98.85 25.06 -3.42
N LYS A 297 -98.59 24.05 -2.58
CA LYS A 297 -99.68 23.18 -2.03
C LYS A 297 -100.67 23.92 -1.18
N SER A 298 -100.28 24.92 -0.38
CA SER A 298 -101.20 25.70 0.46
C SER A 298 -102.04 26.69 -0.36
N GLN A 299 -101.61 27.15 -1.54
CA GLN A 299 -102.36 27.97 -2.47
C GLN A 299 -103.44 27.19 -3.23
N ILE A 300 -103.29 25.88 -3.30
CA ILE A 300 -104.39 25.03 -3.83
C ILE A 300 -105.32 24.74 -2.68
N ASN A 301 -106.42 25.51 -2.56
CA ASN A 301 -107.43 25.28 -1.54
C ASN A 301 -108.01 23.87 -1.65
N PRO A 302 -107.69 22.93 -0.71
CA PRO A 302 -108.06 21.52 -0.84
C PRO A 302 -109.58 21.35 -0.80
N HIS A 303 -110.27 22.31 -0.16
CA HIS A 303 -111.73 22.35 -0.10
C HIS A 303 -112.32 22.72 -1.45
N PHE A 304 -111.69 23.62 -2.19
CA PHE A 304 -112.14 23.98 -3.54
C PHE A 304 -111.99 22.82 -4.52
N LEU A 305 -110.82 22.13 -4.50
CA LEU A 305 -110.57 20.96 -5.32
C LEU A 305 -111.57 19.81 -5.00
N PHE A 306 -111.79 19.53 -3.71
CA PHE A 306 -112.72 18.50 -3.27
C PHE A 306 -114.10 18.84 -3.72
N ASN A 307 -114.55 20.07 -3.54
CA ASN A 307 -115.87 20.54 -4.00
C ASN A 307 -116.04 20.52 -5.50
N THR A 308 -114.98 20.88 -6.27
CA THR A 308 -115.05 20.87 -7.74
C THR A 308 -115.07 19.41 -8.26
N LEU A 309 -114.23 18.50 -7.69
CA LEU A 309 -114.23 17.07 -8.04
C LEU A 309 -115.56 16.40 -7.67
N ASN A 310 -116.15 16.70 -6.51
CA ASN A 310 -117.49 16.23 -6.11
C ASN A 310 -118.59 16.76 -7.07
N MET A 311 -118.49 18.03 -7.46
CA MET A 311 -119.44 18.57 -8.42
C MET A 311 -119.30 17.89 -9.78
N ILE A 312 -118.09 17.67 -10.32
CA ILE A 312 -117.86 16.90 -11.53
C ILE A 312 -118.38 15.47 -11.42
N ALA A 313 -118.10 14.76 -10.29
CA ALA A 313 -118.63 13.41 -10.03
C ALA A 313 -120.13 13.37 -9.94
N CYS A 314 -120.77 14.39 -9.34
CA CYS A 314 -122.25 14.49 -9.30
C CYS A 314 -122.86 14.81 -10.70
N THR A 315 -122.18 15.65 -11.48
CA THR A 315 -122.63 15.95 -12.84
C THR A 315 -122.51 14.73 -13.77
N ALA A 316 -121.38 14.02 -13.69
CA ALA A 316 -121.17 12.74 -14.44
C ALA A 316 -122.21 11.68 -14.07
N LYS A 317 -122.67 11.61 -12.81
CA LYS A 317 -123.75 10.68 -12.37
C LYS A 317 -125.16 11.12 -12.86
N LEU A 318 -125.38 12.37 -13.17
CA LEU A 318 -126.63 12.90 -13.76
C LEU A 318 -126.70 12.73 -15.24
N GLU A 319 -125.58 12.56 -15.94
CA GLU A 319 -125.58 12.35 -17.41
C GLU A 319 -125.65 10.84 -17.77
N ASP A 320 -125.46 9.90 -16.81
CA ASP A 320 -125.63 8.42 -16.97
C ASP A 320 -126.99 7.92 -16.50
N ALA A 321 -127.99 8.81 -16.19
CA ALA A 321 -129.37 8.52 -15.88
C ALA A 321 -130.29 9.05 -17.03
#